data_51c64ca959d05cd126ebb4f46998c584
#
_entry.id   51c64ca959d05cd126ebb4f46998c584
#
_cell.length_a   1.000
_cell.length_b   1.000
_cell.length_c   1.000
_cell.angle_alpha   90.00
_cell.angle_beta   90.00
_cell.angle_gamma   90.00
#
_symmetry.space_group_name_H-M   'P 1'
#
loop_
_entity.id
_entity.type
_entity.pdbx_description
1 polymer ?
#
loop_
_entity_poly.entity_id
_entity_poly.type
_entity_poly.pdbx_seq_one_letter_code
_entity_poly.pdbx_strand_id
1 'polypeptide(L)'
;NKDTKNRLEDYLSGVRVFHEFADYITINISSPNTENLRNFHDQTRLDELLKEINKEKIDLNSKTPIVVKIAPDINDNDIKKISEVLMNNEVEAVIISNTSNATRENLKDIQKHQKGGLSGKPIEVKSNLLINKFYKNLKNKIKIIGVGGVDSGFSAYNKFLAGADYIQLYTGMVYKGPNIVNIIKNDLRKILTQEGVKNFTEIVGNKSKL
;
A
#
# COMPACT_ATOMS: atom_id res chain seq x y z
N ASN A 1 3.49 -8.88 16.52
CA ASN A 1 3.97 -9.78 15.45
C ASN A 1 5.47 -10.14 15.50
N LYS A 2 6.31 -9.29 16.08
CA LYS A 2 7.75 -9.58 16.13
C LYS A 2 8.08 -10.66 17.15
N ASP A 3 7.43 -10.62 18.30
CA ASP A 3 7.75 -11.43 19.46
C ASP A 3 6.70 -12.55 19.73
N THR A 4 5.68 -12.65 18.88
CA THR A 4 4.63 -13.66 19.03
C THR A 4 4.97 -14.97 18.33
N LYS A 5 4.65 -16.11 18.98
CA LYS A 5 4.78 -17.44 18.40
C LYS A 5 3.61 -17.77 17.45
N ASN A 6 2.42 -17.20 17.71
CA ASN A 6 1.22 -17.36 16.88
C ASN A 6 0.84 -16.04 16.22
N ARG A 7 1.30 -15.84 14.99
CA ARG A 7 1.04 -14.61 14.23
C ARG A 7 -0.40 -14.43 13.82
N LEU A 8 -1.11 -15.51 13.53
CA LEU A 8 -2.53 -15.47 13.22
C LEU A 8 -3.30 -14.88 14.39
N GLU A 9 -3.11 -15.42 15.59
CA GLU A 9 -3.78 -14.94 16.79
C GLU A 9 -3.45 -13.47 17.12
N ASP A 10 -2.24 -13.04 16.81
CA ASP A 10 -1.83 -11.64 16.98
C ASP A 10 -2.63 -10.69 16.05
N TYR A 11 -2.89 -11.09 14.80
CA TYR A 11 -3.76 -10.32 13.90
C TYR A 11 -5.21 -10.33 14.39
N LEU A 12 -5.76 -11.48 14.78
CA LEU A 12 -7.13 -11.61 15.29
C LEU A 12 -7.34 -10.78 16.55
N SER A 13 -6.38 -10.83 17.48
CA SER A 13 -6.40 -9.99 18.69
C SER A 13 -6.45 -8.50 18.34
N GLY A 14 -5.67 -8.06 17.34
CA GLY A 14 -5.73 -6.68 16.84
C GLY A 14 -7.12 -6.33 16.29
N VAL A 15 -7.73 -7.22 15.52
CA VAL A 15 -9.10 -7.02 14.99
C VAL A 15 -10.11 -6.89 16.12
N ARG A 16 -10.07 -7.79 17.12
CA ARG A 16 -10.97 -7.76 18.28
C ARG A 16 -10.92 -6.45 19.05
N VAL A 17 -9.71 -5.91 19.22
CA VAL A 17 -9.50 -4.70 20.03
C VAL A 17 -9.90 -3.43 19.27
N PHE A 18 -9.60 -3.36 17.96
CA PHE A 18 -9.67 -2.10 17.23
C PHE A 18 -10.89 -1.94 16.31
N HIS A 19 -11.68 -3.00 16.08
CA HIS A 19 -12.77 -2.93 15.09
C HIS A 19 -13.84 -1.87 15.40
N GLU A 20 -14.09 -1.53 16.67
CA GLU A 20 -15.07 -0.50 17.04
C GLU A 20 -14.53 0.94 16.92
N PHE A 21 -13.21 1.11 16.93
CA PHE A 21 -12.56 2.42 16.99
C PHE A 21 -11.93 2.84 15.66
N ALA A 22 -11.73 1.91 14.74
CA ALA A 22 -10.99 2.16 13.50
C ALA A 22 -11.93 2.41 12.32
N ASP A 23 -11.59 3.43 11.50
CA ASP A 23 -12.22 3.63 10.19
C ASP A 23 -11.85 2.52 9.20
N TYR A 24 -10.69 1.91 9.36
CA TYR A 24 -10.24 0.68 8.69
C TYR A 24 -9.08 0.04 9.44
N ILE A 25 -8.88 -1.26 9.27
CA ILE A 25 -7.77 -2.01 9.88
C ILE A 25 -6.80 -2.46 8.80
N THR A 26 -5.51 -2.18 8.98
CA THR A 26 -4.46 -2.62 8.07
C THR A 26 -3.80 -3.91 8.53
N ILE A 27 -3.95 -4.96 7.75
CA ILE A 27 -3.22 -6.23 7.89
C ILE A 27 -1.86 -6.07 7.22
N ASN A 28 -0.84 -5.79 8.02
CA ASN A 28 0.51 -5.51 7.53
C ASN A 28 1.33 -6.80 7.45
N ILE A 29 1.40 -7.39 6.25
CA ILE A 29 2.17 -8.62 5.96
C ILE A 29 3.54 -8.34 5.31
N SER A 30 4.00 -7.11 5.29
CA SER A 30 5.04 -6.65 4.36
C SER A 30 6.30 -6.08 5.01
N SER A 31 6.39 -6.04 6.36
CA SER A 31 7.57 -5.49 7.03
C SER A 31 8.84 -6.28 6.67
N PRO A 32 9.89 -5.60 6.17
CA PRO A 32 11.17 -6.25 5.93
C PRO A 32 11.97 -6.49 7.22
N ASN A 33 11.54 -5.89 8.34
CA ASN A 33 12.25 -5.93 9.61
C ASN A 33 11.70 -7.00 10.56
N THR A 34 10.66 -7.73 10.14
CA THR A 34 10.06 -8.83 10.88
C THR A 34 10.34 -10.13 10.13
N GLU A 35 11.06 -11.04 10.77
CA GLU A 35 11.46 -12.31 10.17
C GLU A 35 10.24 -13.10 9.69
N ASN A 36 10.32 -13.66 8.49
CA ASN A 36 9.28 -14.50 7.87
C ASN A 36 7.88 -13.85 7.73
N LEU A 37 7.70 -12.55 8.01
CA LEU A 37 6.39 -11.90 7.84
C LEU A 37 5.96 -11.89 6.37
N ARG A 38 6.91 -11.71 5.46
CA ARG A 38 6.66 -11.72 4.01
C ARG A 38 6.26 -13.10 3.46
N ASN A 39 6.34 -14.17 4.26
CA ASN A 39 5.81 -15.48 3.89
C ASN A 39 4.28 -15.45 3.72
N PHE A 40 3.59 -14.46 4.27
CA PHE A 40 2.17 -14.20 3.98
C PHE A 40 1.88 -13.64 2.58
N HIS A 41 2.90 -13.42 1.73
CA HIS A 41 2.69 -13.19 0.31
C HIS A 41 2.45 -14.50 -0.46
N ASP A 42 2.71 -15.65 0.16
CA ASP A 42 2.30 -16.95 -0.36
C ASP A 42 0.76 -17.02 -0.45
N GLN A 43 0.26 -17.54 -1.57
CA GLN A 43 -1.16 -17.56 -1.88
C GLN A 43 -1.99 -18.26 -0.81
N THR A 44 -1.56 -19.45 -0.38
CA THR A 44 -2.29 -20.28 0.59
C THR A 44 -2.33 -19.59 1.97
N ARG A 45 -1.18 -19.11 2.42
CA ARG A 45 -1.07 -18.45 3.73
C ARG A 45 -1.83 -17.14 3.81
N LEU A 46 -1.86 -16.37 2.72
CA LEU A 46 -2.65 -15.15 2.66
C LEU A 46 -4.14 -15.46 2.69
N ASP A 47 -4.57 -16.45 1.92
CA ASP A 47 -5.96 -16.88 1.86
C ASP A 47 -6.47 -17.38 3.23
N GLU A 48 -5.68 -18.23 3.90
CA GLU A 48 -5.98 -18.71 5.25
C GLU A 48 -6.09 -17.55 6.26
N LEU A 49 -5.14 -16.62 6.25
CA LEU A 49 -5.16 -15.46 7.13
C LEU A 49 -6.42 -14.60 6.93
N LEU A 50 -6.77 -14.31 5.69
CA LEU A 50 -7.92 -13.46 5.37
C LEU A 50 -9.26 -14.16 5.69
N LYS A 51 -9.36 -15.47 5.48
CA LYS A 51 -10.53 -16.24 5.89
C LYS A 51 -10.75 -16.20 7.39
N GLU A 52 -9.71 -16.38 8.19
CA GLU A 52 -9.83 -16.31 9.65
C GLU A 52 -10.18 -14.88 10.11
N ILE A 53 -9.63 -13.85 9.49
CA ILE A 53 -10.00 -12.45 9.76
C ILE A 53 -11.47 -12.19 9.42
N ASN A 54 -11.94 -12.67 8.27
CA ASN A 54 -13.34 -12.50 7.88
C ASN A 54 -14.30 -13.24 8.83
N LYS A 55 -13.94 -14.44 9.26
CA LYS A 55 -14.68 -15.19 10.27
C LYS A 55 -14.75 -14.40 11.58
N GLU A 56 -13.63 -13.88 12.08
CA GLU A 56 -13.58 -13.05 13.28
C GLU A 56 -14.46 -11.79 13.15
N LYS A 57 -14.44 -11.12 11.98
CA LYS A 57 -15.34 -9.98 11.70
C LYS A 57 -16.81 -10.36 11.80
N ILE A 58 -17.18 -11.53 11.28
CA ILE A 58 -18.57 -12.04 11.35
C ILE A 58 -18.96 -12.27 12.81
N ASP A 59 -18.13 -12.97 13.58
CA ASP A 59 -18.35 -13.28 14.98
C ASP A 59 -18.51 -12.01 15.84
N LEU A 60 -17.77 -10.95 15.49
CA LEU A 60 -17.84 -9.62 16.12
C LEU A 60 -18.96 -8.73 15.56
N ASN A 61 -19.70 -9.16 14.55
CA ASN A 61 -20.63 -8.32 13.78
C ASN A 61 -19.97 -7.00 13.31
N SER A 62 -18.68 -7.04 12.96
CA SER A 62 -17.88 -5.89 12.57
C SER A 62 -18.02 -5.57 11.09
N LYS A 63 -18.27 -4.28 10.78
CA LYS A 63 -18.28 -3.74 9.42
C LYS A 63 -16.99 -3.00 9.06
N THR A 64 -16.01 -2.98 9.94
CA THR A 64 -14.76 -2.25 9.75
C THR A 64 -13.99 -2.82 8.55
N PRO A 65 -13.63 -1.97 7.57
CA PRO A 65 -12.93 -2.40 6.37
C PRO A 65 -11.56 -3.00 6.69
N ILE A 66 -11.20 -4.07 5.97
CA ILE A 66 -9.87 -4.67 6.04
C ILE A 66 -9.04 -4.22 4.83
N VAL A 67 -7.86 -3.73 5.11
CA VAL A 67 -6.89 -3.28 4.11
C VAL A 67 -5.60 -4.10 4.25
N VAL A 68 -5.08 -4.65 3.16
CA VAL A 68 -3.84 -5.44 3.19
C VAL A 68 -2.67 -4.60 2.71
N LYS A 69 -1.56 -4.56 3.48
CA LYS A 69 -0.34 -3.85 3.07
C LYS A 69 0.74 -4.82 2.63
N ILE A 70 1.17 -4.66 1.35
CA ILE A 70 2.11 -5.56 0.69
C ILE A 70 3.52 -4.97 0.57
N ALA A 71 4.51 -5.85 0.33
CA ALA A 71 5.89 -5.46 0.06
C ALA A 71 6.07 -5.00 -1.41
N PRO A 72 7.08 -4.16 -1.70
CA PRO A 72 7.37 -3.75 -3.08
C PRO A 72 8.23 -4.76 -3.84
N ASP A 73 8.80 -5.74 -3.15
CA ASP A 73 9.79 -6.69 -3.69
C ASP A 73 9.11 -8.03 -4.02
N ILE A 74 8.14 -8.01 -4.93
CA ILE A 74 7.35 -9.17 -5.39
C ILE A 74 7.43 -9.29 -6.91
N ASN A 75 7.32 -10.52 -7.44
CA ASN A 75 7.36 -10.80 -8.87
C ASN A 75 5.94 -10.79 -9.50
N ASP A 76 5.88 -10.82 -10.82
CA ASP A 76 4.62 -10.68 -11.56
C ASP A 76 3.64 -11.85 -11.32
N ASN A 77 4.16 -13.07 -11.12
CA ASN A 77 3.32 -14.22 -10.81
C ASN A 77 2.65 -14.09 -9.44
N ASP A 78 3.40 -13.61 -8.45
CA ASP A 78 2.87 -13.36 -7.10
C ASP A 78 1.85 -12.22 -7.10
N ILE A 79 2.04 -11.18 -7.92
CA ILE A 79 1.05 -10.09 -8.08
C ILE A 79 -0.30 -10.65 -8.50
N LYS A 80 -0.32 -11.56 -9.49
CA LYS A 80 -1.56 -12.19 -9.97
C LYS A 80 -2.22 -13.00 -8.86
N LYS A 81 -1.47 -13.89 -8.20
CA LYS A 81 -1.96 -14.75 -7.11
C LYS A 81 -2.50 -13.92 -5.93
N ILE A 82 -1.74 -12.91 -5.49
CA ILE A 82 -2.18 -12.01 -4.42
C ILE A 82 -3.47 -11.29 -4.82
N SER A 83 -3.56 -10.78 -6.05
CA SER A 83 -4.76 -10.09 -6.53
C SER A 83 -5.99 -11.00 -6.50
N GLU A 84 -5.86 -12.26 -6.89
CA GLU A 84 -6.93 -13.27 -6.83
C GLU A 84 -7.38 -13.53 -5.40
N VAL A 85 -6.44 -13.72 -4.47
CA VAL A 85 -6.76 -13.94 -3.04
C VAL A 85 -7.46 -12.74 -2.42
N LEU A 86 -6.97 -11.52 -2.70
CA LEU A 86 -7.61 -10.31 -2.18
C LEU A 86 -9.06 -10.16 -2.66
N MET A 87 -9.32 -10.46 -3.95
CA MET A 87 -10.67 -10.40 -4.50
C MET A 87 -11.60 -11.48 -3.95
N ASN A 88 -11.08 -12.70 -3.74
CA ASN A 88 -11.86 -13.83 -3.22
C ASN A 88 -12.24 -13.66 -1.74
N ASN A 89 -11.46 -12.88 -0.99
CA ASN A 89 -11.70 -12.61 0.42
C ASN A 89 -12.32 -11.22 0.69
N GLU A 90 -12.85 -10.57 -0.35
CA GLU A 90 -13.60 -9.30 -0.26
C GLU A 90 -12.84 -8.20 0.50
N VAL A 91 -11.50 -8.14 0.30
CA VAL A 91 -10.67 -7.08 0.89
C VAL A 91 -11.04 -5.74 0.27
N GLU A 92 -11.29 -4.73 1.08
CA GLU A 92 -11.78 -3.43 0.60
C GLU A 92 -10.69 -2.60 -0.08
N ALA A 93 -9.43 -2.69 0.40
CA ALA A 93 -8.32 -1.99 -0.23
C ALA A 93 -6.97 -2.70 -0.05
N VAL A 94 -6.02 -2.37 -0.94
CA VAL A 94 -4.63 -2.80 -0.81
C VAL A 94 -3.70 -1.59 -0.75
N ILE A 95 -2.77 -1.57 0.21
CA ILE A 95 -1.73 -0.53 0.33
C ILE A 95 -0.47 -0.98 -0.41
N ILE A 96 -0.07 -0.22 -1.41
CA ILE A 96 1.09 -0.47 -2.26
C ILE A 96 2.03 0.75 -2.18
N SER A 97 3.17 0.63 -1.50
CA SER A 97 3.75 -0.54 -0.86
C SER A 97 4.47 -0.17 0.45
N ASN A 98 4.97 -1.17 1.16
CA ASN A 98 5.92 -0.99 2.24
C ASN A 98 7.30 -0.58 1.69
N THR A 99 8.30 -0.47 2.56
CA THR A 99 9.70 -0.18 2.23
C THR A 99 10.36 -1.36 1.51
N SER A 100 11.40 -1.08 0.70
CA SER A 100 12.11 -2.05 -0.12
C SER A 100 13.40 -2.52 0.53
N ASN A 101 13.71 -3.82 0.39
CA ASN A 101 15.03 -4.40 0.69
C ASN A 101 15.88 -4.61 -0.57
N ALA A 102 15.41 -4.15 -1.74
CA ALA A 102 16.16 -4.24 -2.97
C ALA A 102 17.50 -3.48 -2.90
N THR A 103 18.35 -3.74 -3.89
CA THR A 103 19.67 -3.10 -4.01
C THR A 103 19.61 -1.58 -3.88
N ARG A 104 20.64 -1.02 -3.26
CA ARG A 104 20.82 0.42 -3.00
C ARG A 104 22.00 1.01 -3.73
N GLU A 105 22.46 0.35 -4.78
CA GLU A 105 23.66 0.73 -5.53
C GLU A 105 23.58 2.16 -6.07
N ASN A 106 22.39 2.58 -6.47
CA ASN A 106 22.15 3.93 -7.00
C ASN A 106 22.11 5.04 -5.93
N LEU A 107 22.15 4.68 -4.64
CA LEU A 107 22.22 5.68 -3.56
C LEU A 107 23.65 6.17 -3.41
N LYS A 108 23.81 7.51 -3.31
CA LYS A 108 25.12 8.16 -3.20
C LYS A 108 25.63 8.27 -1.77
N ASP A 109 24.71 8.19 -0.77
CA ASP A 109 25.06 8.38 0.64
C ASP A 109 25.90 7.21 1.16
N ILE A 110 26.88 7.52 2.01
CA ILE A 110 27.73 6.53 2.68
C ILE A 110 26.93 5.57 3.55
N GLN A 111 25.80 6.03 4.09
CA GLN A 111 24.91 5.23 4.95
C GLN A 111 23.99 4.29 4.15
N LYS A 112 24.11 4.18 2.85
CA LYS A 112 23.27 3.29 2.01
C LYS A 112 23.28 1.83 2.47
N HIS A 113 24.28 1.42 3.22
CA HIS A 113 24.42 0.04 3.75
C HIS A 113 23.71 -0.19 5.09
N GLN A 114 23.08 0.83 5.67
CA GLN A 114 22.34 0.70 6.94
C GLN A 114 21.21 -0.34 6.81
N LYS A 115 20.98 -1.10 7.90
CA LYS A 115 19.88 -2.06 7.98
C LYS A 115 18.53 -1.35 7.95
N GLY A 116 17.50 -2.02 7.40
CA GLY A 116 16.13 -1.52 7.32
C GLY A 116 15.64 -1.40 5.88
N GLY A 117 14.38 -1.05 5.70
CA GLY A 117 13.78 -0.89 4.38
C GLY A 117 14.03 0.51 3.81
N LEU A 118 14.36 0.60 2.53
CA LEU A 118 14.48 1.85 1.79
C LEU A 118 13.10 2.46 1.57
N SER A 119 12.95 3.76 1.87
CA SER A 119 11.71 4.53 1.72
C SER A 119 11.93 5.85 0.95
N GLY A 120 10.86 6.59 0.75
CA GLY A 120 10.91 7.92 0.14
C GLY A 120 11.12 7.92 -1.37
N LYS A 121 11.70 9.01 -1.89
CA LYS A 121 11.85 9.25 -3.33
C LYS A 121 12.48 8.10 -4.11
N PRO A 122 13.52 7.41 -3.61
CA PRO A 122 14.15 6.30 -4.34
C PRO A 122 13.22 5.14 -4.72
N ILE A 123 12.12 4.96 -4.00
CA ILE A 123 11.16 3.87 -4.30
C ILE A 123 9.93 4.32 -5.11
N GLU A 124 9.83 5.59 -5.50
CA GLU A 124 8.66 6.14 -6.19
C GLU A 124 8.34 5.38 -7.48
N VAL A 125 9.31 5.25 -8.36
CA VAL A 125 9.13 4.57 -9.66
C VAL A 125 8.71 3.12 -9.46
N LYS A 126 9.38 2.40 -8.57
CA LYS A 126 9.06 1.00 -8.25
C LYS A 126 7.63 0.87 -7.71
N SER A 127 7.23 1.75 -6.79
CA SER A 127 5.88 1.77 -6.24
C SER A 127 4.84 2.07 -7.32
N ASN A 128 5.08 3.03 -8.22
CA ASN A 128 4.15 3.37 -9.30
C ASN A 128 3.99 2.22 -10.31
N LEU A 129 5.08 1.52 -10.65
CA LEU A 129 5.03 0.35 -11.52
C LEU A 129 4.21 -0.79 -10.87
N LEU A 130 4.42 -1.02 -9.57
CA LEU A 130 3.69 -2.04 -8.84
C LEU A 130 2.20 -1.70 -8.74
N ILE A 131 1.85 -0.45 -8.42
CA ILE A 131 0.46 0.04 -8.42
C ILE A 131 -0.20 -0.26 -9.76
N ASN A 132 0.45 0.06 -10.88
CA ASN A 132 -0.10 -0.17 -12.20
C ASN A 132 -0.34 -1.65 -12.52
N LYS A 133 0.57 -2.53 -12.08
CA LYS A 133 0.38 -3.98 -12.25
C LYS A 133 -0.82 -4.49 -11.45
N PHE A 134 -0.97 -4.06 -10.19
CA PHE A 134 -2.14 -4.40 -9.38
C PHE A 134 -3.43 -3.80 -9.94
N TYR A 135 -3.44 -2.55 -10.38
CA TYR A 135 -4.59 -1.92 -11.02
C TYR A 135 -5.15 -2.74 -12.18
N LYS A 136 -4.25 -3.24 -13.05
CA LYS A 136 -4.63 -4.10 -14.17
C LYS A 136 -5.22 -5.46 -13.74
N ASN A 137 -4.71 -6.04 -12.65
CA ASN A 137 -5.18 -7.34 -12.14
C ASN A 137 -6.47 -7.21 -11.33
N LEU A 138 -6.61 -6.17 -10.51
CA LEU A 138 -7.77 -5.95 -9.64
C LEU A 138 -8.99 -5.42 -10.38
N LYS A 139 -8.84 -4.85 -11.59
CA LYS A 139 -9.94 -4.41 -12.46
C LYS A 139 -10.97 -3.53 -11.75
N ASN A 140 -10.52 -2.59 -10.93
CA ASN A 140 -11.33 -1.70 -10.10
C ASN A 140 -12.24 -2.38 -9.04
N LYS A 141 -12.04 -3.67 -8.76
CA LYS A 141 -12.83 -4.38 -7.73
C LYS A 141 -12.37 -4.06 -6.31
N ILE A 142 -11.11 -3.69 -6.15
CA ILE A 142 -10.48 -3.38 -4.86
C ILE A 142 -9.80 -2.02 -4.99
N LYS A 143 -9.94 -1.18 -3.97
CA LYS A 143 -9.30 0.14 -3.93
C LYS A 143 -7.80 0.01 -3.72
N ILE A 144 -7.02 0.90 -4.33
CA ILE A 144 -5.57 0.93 -4.18
C ILE A 144 -5.16 2.19 -3.43
N ILE A 145 -4.43 2.01 -2.33
CA ILE A 145 -3.81 3.08 -1.56
C ILE A 145 -2.32 3.12 -1.93
N GLY A 146 -1.92 4.14 -2.69
CA GLY A 146 -0.54 4.31 -3.16
C GLY A 146 0.35 4.94 -2.10
N VAL A 147 1.48 4.30 -1.78
CA VAL A 147 2.51 4.85 -0.88
C VAL A 147 3.92 4.57 -1.39
N GLY A 148 4.84 5.50 -1.13
CA GLY A 148 6.25 5.42 -1.53
C GLY A 148 6.64 6.55 -2.49
N GLY A 149 7.50 7.46 -2.02
CA GLY A 149 8.06 8.55 -2.79
C GLY A 149 7.16 9.77 -2.99
N VAL A 150 6.01 9.82 -2.33
CA VAL A 150 5.12 11.00 -2.41
C VAL A 150 5.71 12.16 -1.61
N ASP A 151 6.03 13.25 -2.30
CA ASP A 151 6.64 14.45 -1.72
C ASP A 151 6.22 15.77 -2.41
N SER A 152 5.33 15.70 -3.41
CA SER A 152 4.86 16.84 -4.20
C SER A 152 3.52 16.54 -4.86
N GLY A 153 2.84 17.56 -5.39
CA GLY A 153 1.64 17.38 -6.20
C GLY A 153 1.89 16.51 -7.44
N PHE A 154 3.06 16.64 -8.06
CA PHE A 154 3.42 15.82 -9.22
C PHE A 154 3.62 14.36 -8.88
N SER A 155 4.32 14.03 -7.77
CA SER A 155 4.47 12.64 -7.33
C SER A 155 3.13 12.01 -6.91
N ALA A 156 2.20 12.81 -6.35
CA ALA A 156 0.84 12.39 -6.07
C ALA A 156 0.04 12.14 -7.37
N TYR A 157 0.13 13.06 -8.34
CA TYR A 157 -0.48 12.92 -9.66
C TYR A 157 -0.05 11.63 -10.36
N ASN A 158 1.26 11.34 -10.38
CA ASN A 158 1.80 10.11 -10.95
C ASN A 158 1.28 8.83 -10.29
N LYS A 159 0.98 8.87 -8.98
CA LYS A 159 0.38 7.72 -8.29
C LYS A 159 -1.07 7.49 -8.72
N PHE A 160 -1.86 8.55 -8.89
CA PHE A 160 -3.21 8.43 -9.44
C PHE A 160 -3.18 7.90 -10.88
N LEU A 161 -2.30 8.43 -11.74
CA LEU A 161 -2.10 7.90 -13.10
C LEU A 161 -1.69 6.41 -13.10
N ALA A 162 -0.94 5.96 -12.09
CA ALA A 162 -0.58 4.56 -11.96
C ALA A 162 -1.77 3.66 -11.57
N GLY A 163 -2.83 4.22 -10.98
CA GLY A 163 -4.03 3.50 -10.58
C GLY A 163 -4.34 3.53 -9.09
N ALA A 164 -3.70 4.40 -8.30
CA ALA A 164 -4.07 4.59 -6.92
C ALA A 164 -5.39 5.38 -6.80
N ASP A 165 -6.29 4.95 -5.92
CA ASP A 165 -7.50 5.67 -5.53
C ASP A 165 -7.21 6.66 -4.39
N TYR A 166 -6.31 6.32 -3.50
CA TYR A 166 -5.89 7.10 -2.34
C TYR A 166 -4.37 7.13 -2.22
N ILE A 167 -3.86 8.09 -1.47
CA ILE A 167 -2.42 8.27 -1.28
C ILE A 167 -2.08 8.33 0.21
N GLN A 168 -1.01 7.64 0.59
CA GLN A 168 -0.35 7.79 1.87
C GLN A 168 1.08 8.31 1.67
N LEU A 169 1.59 9.04 2.64
CA LEU A 169 2.98 9.50 2.69
C LEU A 169 3.56 9.40 4.10
N TYR A 170 4.86 9.20 4.20
CA TYR A 170 5.58 9.20 5.46
C TYR A 170 6.89 10.00 5.33
N THR A 171 7.84 9.52 4.55
CA THR A 171 9.17 10.13 4.40
C THR A 171 9.12 11.58 3.92
N GLY A 172 8.21 11.89 3.00
CA GLY A 172 7.98 13.27 2.55
C GLY A 172 7.61 14.21 3.69
N MET A 173 6.78 13.74 4.64
CA MET A 173 6.39 14.51 5.83
C MET A 173 7.58 14.72 6.79
N VAL A 174 8.44 13.70 6.95
CA VAL A 174 9.64 13.81 7.79
C VAL A 174 10.55 14.94 7.31
N TYR A 175 10.73 15.08 5.99
CA TYR A 175 11.63 16.10 5.42
C TYR A 175 10.98 17.47 5.21
N LYS A 176 9.68 17.53 4.93
CA LYS A 176 8.98 18.77 4.52
C LYS A 176 7.96 19.26 5.57
N GLY A 177 7.83 18.54 6.68
CA GLY A 177 6.92 18.86 7.76
C GLY A 177 5.44 18.55 7.45
N PRO A 178 4.54 18.72 8.45
CA PRO A 178 3.13 18.31 8.34
C PRO A 178 2.33 19.10 7.31
N ASN A 179 2.74 20.33 6.97
CA ASN A 179 2.07 21.15 5.96
C ASN A 179 2.21 20.61 4.53
N ILE A 180 3.05 19.61 4.30
CA ILE A 180 3.24 18.99 2.98
C ILE A 180 1.92 18.51 2.36
N VAL A 181 0.97 18.05 3.18
CA VAL A 181 -0.34 17.57 2.69
C VAL A 181 -1.10 18.71 2.01
N ASN A 182 -1.12 19.92 2.60
CA ASN A 182 -1.77 21.08 1.99
C ASN A 182 -1.05 21.52 0.72
N ILE A 183 0.27 21.51 0.72
CA ILE A 183 1.08 21.82 -0.47
C ILE A 183 0.75 20.86 -1.61
N ILE A 184 0.77 19.55 -1.34
CA ILE A 184 0.43 18.50 -2.33
C ILE A 184 -0.97 18.71 -2.89
N LYS A 185 -1.98 18.95 -2.03
CA LYS A 185 -3.37 19.19 -2.45
C LYS A 185 -3.49 20.42 -3.35
N ASN A 186 -2.83 21.51 -3.01
CA ASN A 186 -2.87 22.75 -3.80
C ASN A 186 -2.17 22.56 -5.16
N ASP A 187 -1.01 21.91 -5.18
CA ASP A 187 -0.29 21.66 -6.42
C ASP A 187 -1.04 20.67 -7.31
N LEU A 188 -1.60 19.61 -6.74
CA LEU A 188 -2.43 18.64 -7.46
C LEU A 188 -3.64 19.35 -8.11
N ARG A 189 -4.32 20.25 -7.37
CA ARG A 189 -5.43 21.04 -7.92
C ARG A 189 -4.99 21.87 -9.13
N LYS A 190 -3.82 22.54 -9.09
CA LYS A 190 -3.27 23.29 -10.21
C LYS A 190 -3.03 22.39 -11.42
N ILE A 191 -2.38 21.22 -11.22
CA ILE A 191 -2.13 20.26 -12.28
C ILE A 191 -3.44 19.81 -12.94
N LEU A 192 -4.43 19.40 -12.15
CA LEU A 192 -5.73 18.96 -12.67
C LEU A 192 -6.44 20.07 -13.46
N THR A 193 -6.37 21.32 -12.99
CA THR A 193 -6.95 22.47 -13.70
C THR A 193 -6.24 22.71 -15.05
N GLN A 194 -4.90 22.61 -15.09
CA GLN A 194 -4.13 22.77 -16.32
C GLN A 194 -4.43 21.65 -17.34
N GLU A 195 -4.69 20.44 -16.86
CA GLU A 195 -5.07 19.28 -17.69
C GLU A 195 -6.56 19.27 -18.08
N GLY A 196 -7.34 20.24 -17.61
CA GLY A 196 -8.78 20.30 -17.87
C GLY A 196 -9.59 19.21 -17.17
N VAL A 197 -9.05 18.58 -16.14
CA VAL A 197 -9.67 17.48 -15.37
C VAL A 197 -10.53 18.06 -14.25
N LYS A 198 -11.81 17.69 -14.22
CA LYS A 198 -12.75 18.17 -13.20
C LYS A 198 -12.69 17.37 -11.91
N ASN A 199 -12.42 16.08 -12.01
CA ASN A 199 -12.33 15.19 -10.86
C ASN A 199 -11.08 14.28 -10.98
N PHE A 200 -10.29 14.16 -9.91
CA PHE A 200 -9.10 13.31 -9.91
C PHE A 200 -9.39 11.84 -10.26
N THR A 201 -10.60 11.35 -10.04
CA THR A 201 -10.99 9.98 -10.42
C THR A 201 -10.90 9.73 -11.94
N GLU A 202 -10.95 10.76 -12.75
CA GLU A 202 -10.83 10.67 -14.22
C GLU A 202 -9.41 10.28 -14.66
N ILE A 203 -8.41 10.52 -13.82
CA ILE A 203 -7.01 10.21 -14.12
C ILE A 203 -6.55 8.87 -13.54
N VAL A 204 -7.33 8.24 -12.64
CA VAL A 204 -6.93 6.99 -12.00
C VAL A 204 -6.73 5.89 -13.03
N GLY A 205 -5.50 5.36 -13.08
CA GLY A 205 -5.13 4.31 -14.03
C GLY A 205 -4.93 4.77 -15.48
N ASN A 206 -5.06 6.06 -15.77
CA ASN A 206 -4.96 6.60 -17.13
C ASN A 206 -3.50 6.89 -17.53
N LYS A 207 -2.69 5.82 -17.63
CA LYS A 207 -1.29 5.92 -18.06
C LYS A 207 -1.09 6.27 -19.53
N SER A 208 -2.13 6.29 -20.35
CA SER A 208 -2.02 6.70 -21.76
C SER A 208 -1.67 8.18 -21.92
N LYS A 209 -1.62 8.93 -20.80
CA LYS A 209 -1.20 10.35 -20.76
C LYS A 209 0.23 10.57 -20.22
N LEU A 210 1.03 9.49 -19.99
CA LEU A 210 2.45 9.57 -19.60
C LEU A 210 3.36 9.43 -20.80
#